data_10eabc2b7bd841b8bde6928aa137fedd
#
_entry.id   10eabc2b7bd841b8bde6928aa137fedd
#
_cell.length_a   1.000
_cell.length_b   1.000
_cell.length_c   1.000
_cell.angle_alpha   90.00
_cell.angle_beta   90.00
_cell.angle_gamma   90.00
#
_symmetry.space_group_name_H-M   'P 1'
#
loop_
_entity.id
_entity.type
_entity.pdbx_description
1 polymer ?
#
loop_
_entity_poly.entity_id
_entity_poly.type
_entity_poly.pdbx_seq_one_letter_code
_entity_poly.pdbx_strand_id
1 'polypeptide(L)'
;MTKEFQLRVDPRTAADNERVAAFVARQGNFDRGRIKLLQILKRSIDARQRRVMVNLTVRCFIDELPDNINRYEPYRYGDVSNAQTVVVVGAGPGGLFAALRLIELGLRPVVLERGKNVDDRRRDLARISRENIVDENSNYSFGEGGAGAYSDGKLYTRSKKRGSVDRILQIFNQFGASENILIDAHPHIGSDKLPAVIKAMRQQILKSGGDVRFSTRVTGLKMDGMSVIGVVCEDGSEFDGPVILATGHSARDVYRMLEGLNIEIEAKGIAVGVRLEHPQKLIDQIQYHSSEGRGEWLPAAEYSFVTQVDGRGVYSFCRCPGGIIVPAASGPNQLVVNGMSPSNRGSRWANSGMVVEIRPEDVDEEYAKYGNLKMMAFQEDLERLCYEQAGKTQNAGAQRMRDFVEGRASVDLPRTSYAPGIHPSRLDKWLPEQIGKRLQQGFRKFGSFARGFLTNEAILIGVESRTSSPVRIPRDRETMVHIRIDGLYPCGEGAGYAGGIVSAAMDGEKCAEAVAKLLNN
;
A
#
# COMPACT_ATOMS: atom_id res chain seq x y z
N MET A 1 -40.22 5.73 8.32
CA MET A 1 -39.83 6.51 7.10
C MET A 1 -38.32 6.73 7.07
N THR A 2 -37.65 6.41 5.95
CA THR A 2 -36.20 6.58 5.80
C THR A 2 -35.86 7.85 5.01
N LYS A 3 -34.94 8.69 5.51
CA LYS A 3 -34.46 9.91 4.82
C LYS A 3 -32.92 10.00 4.86
N GLU A 4 -32.34 10.55 3.80
CA GLU A 4 -30.91 10.86 3.75
C GLU A 4 -30.68 12.37 3.79
N PHE A 5 -29.62 12.77 4.51
CA PHE A 5 -29.24 14.17 4.71
C PHE A 5 -27.78 14.36 4.34
N GLN A 6 -27.50 15.47 3.66
CA GLN A 6 -26.14 15.98 3.44
C GLN A 6 -25.88 17.09 4.47
N LEU A 7 -24.86 16.90 5.29
CA LEU A 7 -24.53 17.81 6.37
C LEU A 7 -23.13 18.37 6.15
N ARG A 8 -22.93 19.63 6.53
CA ARG A 8 -21.62 20.26 6.68
C ARG A 8 -21.54 20.85 8.08
N VAL A 9 -20.82 20.16 8.95
CA VAL A 9 -20.77 20.45 10.39
C VAL A 9 -19.36 20.68 10.86
N ASP A 10 -19.17 21.28 12.05
CA ASP A 10 -17.87 21.39 12.69
C ASP A 10 -17.37 20.02 13.17
N PRO A 11 -16.04 19.84 13.39
CA PRO A 11 -15.46 18.55 13.77
C PRO A 11 -16.03 17.99 15.08
N ARG A 12 -16.34 18.83 16.07
CA ARG A 12 -16.92 18.40 17.34
C ARG A 12 -18.32 17.82 17.17
N THR A 13 -19.14 18.44 16.33
CA THR A 13 -20.47 17.93 15.98
C THR A 13 -20.35 16.61 15.21
N ALA A 14 -19.43 16.50 14.26
CA ALA A 14 -19.24 15.29 13.46
C ALA A 14 -18.74 14.08 14.28
N ALA A 15 -18.10 14.31 15.41
CA ALA A 15 -17.57 13.27 16.29
C ALA A 15 -18.59 12.69 17.27
N ASP A 16 -19.80 13.28 17.35
CA ASP A 16 -20.83 12.93 18.31
C ASP A 16 -22.17 12.65 17.60
N ASN A 17 -22.57 11.37 17.58
CA ASN A 17 -23.80 10.95 16.91
C ASN A 17 -25.06 11.66 17.47
N GLU A 18 -25.07 12.03 18.76
CA GLU A 18 -26.19 12.74 19.39
C GLU A 18 -26.29 14.18 18.83
N ARG A 19 -25.14 14.83 18.63
CA ARG A 19 -25.09 16.16 18.02
C ARG A 19 -25.47 16.12 16.54
N VAL A 20 -25.03 15.09 15.83
CA VAL A 20 -25.43 14.85 14.44
C VAL A 20 -26.96 14.66 14.36
N ALA A 21 -27.54 13.82 15.23
CA ALA A 21 -28.99 13.60 15.27
C ALA A 21 -29.77 14.88 15.56
N ALA A 22 -29.32 15.69 16.51
CA ALA A 22 -29.91 17.00 16.82
C ALA A 22 -29.82 17.98 15.63
N PHE A 23 -28.70 17.94 14.87
CA PHE A 23 -28.53 18.76 13.68
C PHE A 23 -29.47 18.32 12.55
N VAL A 24 -29.60 17.01 12.33
CA VAL A 24 -30.54 16.43 11.34
C VAL A 24 -31.96 16.76 11.68
N ALA A 25 -32.37 16.62 12.94
CA ALA A 25 -33.74 16.92 13.38
C ALA A 25 -34.12 18.39 13.10
N ARG A 26 -33.19 19.33 13.39
CA ARG A 26 -33.39 20.76 13.06
C ARG A 26 -33.49 20.99 11.56
N GLN A 27 -32.58 20.42 10.75
CA GLN A 27 -32.60 20.58 9.30
C GLN A 27 -33.83 19.94 8.66
N GLY A 28 -34.29 18.82 9.20
CA GLY A 28 -35.49 18.10 8.73
C GLY A 28 -36.82 18.61 9.29
N ASN A 29 -36.77 19.57 10.21
CA ASN A 29 -37.96 20.13 10.92
C ASN A 29 -38.84 19.07 11.57
N PHE A 30 -38.24 18.17 12.37
CA PHE A 30 -38.94 17.16 13.14
C PHE A 30 -38.31 16.95 14.52
N ASP A 31 -39.05 16.35 15.45
CA ASP A 31 -38.55 16.04 16.78
C ASP A 31 -37.44 14.98 16.74
N ARG A 32 -36.34 15.20 17.51
CA ARG A 32 -35.23 14.29 17.61
C ARG A 32 -35.63 12.90 18.10
N GLY A 33 -36.61 12.80 19.02
CA GLY A 33 -37.07 11.52 19.57
C GLY A 33 -37.69 10.59 18.53
N ARG A 34 -38.04 11.11 17.35
CA ARG A 34 -38.50 10.32 16.20
C ARG A 34 -37.40 9.57 15.48
N ILE A 35 -36.12 9.96 15.63
CA ILE A 35 -34.98 9.24 15.03
C ILE A 35 -34.76 7.96 15.83
N LYS A 36 -35.05 6.80 15.23
CA LYS A 36 -34.85 5.48 15.85
C LYS A 36 -33.45 4.94 15.59
N LEU A 37 -32.89 5.25 14.41
CA LEU A 37 -31.52 4.87 14.04
C LEU A 37 -30.93 5.95 13.13
N LEU A 38 -29.65 6.27 13.38
CA LEU A 38 -28.84 7.16 12.54
C LEU A 38 -27.60 6.39 12.05
N GLN A 39 -27.44 6.32 10.74
CA GLN A 39 -26.28 5.71 10.09
C GLN A 39 -25.49 6.75 9.31
N ILE A 40 -24.21 6.93 9.63
CA ILE A 40 -23.31 7.73 8.80
C ILE A 40 -22.93 6.87 7.60
N LEU A 41 -23.24 7.33 6.39
CA LEU A 41 -22.93 6.64 5.14
C LEU A 41 -21.60 7.09 4.54
N LYS A 42 -21.28 8.39 4.69
CA LYS A 42 -19.99 8.96 4.21
C LYS A 42 -19.52 10.04 5.16
N ARG A 43 -18.19 10.12 5.33
CA ARG A 43 -17.53 11.15 6.12
C ARG A 43 -16.27 11.64 5.39
N SER A 44 -16.13 12.97 5.26
CA SER A 44 -14.92 13.57 4.70
C SER A 44 -14.60 14.90 5.39
N ILE A 45 -13.30 15.19 5.54
CA ILE A 45 -12.81 16.44 6.12
C ILE A 45 -12.59 17.44 5.00
N ASP A 46 -13.14 18.64 5.16
CA ASP A 46 -12.92 19.77 4.26
C ASP A 46 -12.08 20.84 4.97
N ALA A 47 -10.77 20.82 4.71
CA ALA A 47 -9.78 21.75 5.25
C ALA A 47 -9.30 22.78 4.21
N ARG A 48 -10.03 22.99 3.11
CA ARG A 48 -9.63 23.95 2.06
C ARG A 48 -9.78 25.42 2.49
N GLN A 49 -10.58 25.67 3.51
CA GLN A 49 -10.82 27.00 4.06
C GLN A 49 -10.24 27.09 5.48
N ARG A 50 -10.07 28.31 5.97
CA ARG A 50 -9.54 28.58 7.32
C ARG A 50 -10.30 27.83 8.42
N ARG A 51 -11.62 27.68 8.31
CA ARG A 51 -12.44 26.86 9.22
C ARG A 51 -12.60 25.47 8.64
N VAL A 52 -12.04 24.49 9.32
CA VAL A 52 -12.18 23.08 8.95
C VAL A 52 -13.61 22.63 9.22
N MET A 53 -14.22 21.97 8.23
CA MET A 53 -15.56 21.40 8.33
C MET A 53 -15.52 19.91 8.01
N VAL A 54 -16.53 19.17 8.45
CA VAL A 54 -16.74 17.75 8.11
C VAL A 54 -18.04 17.64 7.32
N ASN A 55 -17.92 17.02 6.14
CA ASN A 55 -19.09 16.67 5.34
C ASN A 55 -19.53 15.25 5.69
N LEU A 56 -20.80 15.09 6.00
CA LEU A 56 -21.44 13.81 6.32
C LEU A 56 -22.57 13.55 5.35
N THR A 57 -22.72 12.30 4.93
CA THR A 57 -23.98 11.77 4.39
C THR A 57 -24.55 10.86 5.45
N VAL A 58 -25.78 11.14 5.89
CA VAL A 58 -26.42 10.45 7.00
C VAL A 58 -27.77 9.90 6.57
N ARG A 59 -28.04 8.65 6.89
CA ARG A 59 -29.36 8.02 6.73
C ARG A 59 -30.03 7.94 8.10
N CYS A 60 -31.25 8.44 8.18
CA CYS A 60 -32.08 8.42 9.40
C CYS A 60 -33.32 7.57 9.19
N PHE A 61 -33.58 6.69 10.13
CA PHE A 61 -34.82 5.93 10.24
C PHE A 61 -35.70 6.63 11.26
N ILE A 62 -36.82 7.17 10.78
CA ILE A 62 -37.73 8.03 11.54
C ILE A 62 -39.01 7.23 11.83
N ASP A 63 -39.37 7.12 13.11
CA ASP A 63 -40.54 6.38 13.67
C ASP A 63 -40.48 4.86 13.51
N GLU A 64 -39.56 4.33 12.75
CA GLU A 64 -39.41 2.90 12.48
C GLU A 64 -37.95 2.48 12.49
N LEU A 65 -37.65 1.21 12.77
CA LEU A 65 -36.36 0.58 12.56
C LEU A 65 -36.43 -0.26 11.28
N PRO A 66 -35.33 -0.37 10.52
CA PRO A 66 -35.29 -1.28 9.38
C PRO A 66 -35.28 -2.74 9.85
N ASP A 67 -35.84 -3.65 9.05
CA ASP A 67 -35.79 -5.09 9.30
C ASP A 67 -34.35 -5.63 9.34
N ASN A 68 -33.47 -5.04 8.53
CA ASN A 68 -32.06 -5.34 8.53
C ASN A 68 -31.24 -4.05 8.72
N ILE A 69 -30.46 -4.00 9.81
CA ILE A 69 -29.56 -2.89 10.13
C ILE A 69 -28.16 -3.05 9.52
N ASN A 70 -27.86 -4.22 8.95
CA ASN A 70 -26.58 -4.50 8.34
C ASN A 70 -26.32 -3.58 7.14
N ARG A 71 -25.08 -3.17 6.95
CA ARG A 71 -24.68 -2.31 5.83
C ARG A 71 -24.59 -3.08 4.52
N TYR A 72 -24.34 -4.38 4.59
CA TYR A 72 -24.19 -5.32 3.46
C TYR A 72 -24.49 -6.74 3.93
N GLU A 73 -24.81 -7.63 2.98
CA GLU A 73 -24.94 -9.05 3.25
C GLU A 73 -23.54 -9.69 3.31
N PRO A 74 -23.25 -10.50 4.35
CA PRO A 74 -21.95 -11.16 4.48
C PRO A 74 -21.66 -12.11 3.31
N TYR A 75 -20.43 -12.09 2.84
CA TYR A 75 -19.95 -13.01 1.81
C TYR A 75 -19.82 -14.42 2.36
N ARG A 76 -20.23 -15.41 1.58
CA ARG A 76 -20.25 -16.82 1.98
C ARG A 76 -19.17 -17.57 1.24
N TYR A 77 -18.48 -18.42 1.98
CA TYR A 77 -17.37 -19.24 1.48
C TYR A 77 -17.70 -20.71 1.74
N GLY A 78 -18.02 -21.45 0.67
CA GLY A 78 -18.36 -22.88 0.72
C GLY A 78 -17.14 -23.77 0.92
N ASP A 79 -17.39 -25.08 1.04
CA ASP A 79 -16.33 -26.09 1.04
C ASP A 79 -15.87 -26.39 -0.39
N VAL A 80 -14.56 -26.27 -0.63
CA VAL A 80 -13.89 -26.51 -1.93
C VAL A 80 -12.81 -27.59 -1.83
N SER A 81 -12.80 -28.39 -0.75
CA SER A 81 -11.76 -29.39 -0.47
C SER A 81 -11.51 -30.37 -1.64
N ASN A 82 -12.56 -30.71 -2.38
CA ASN A 82 -12.52 -31.63 -3.52
C ASN A 82 -12.63 -30.92 -4.88
N ALA A 83 -12.57 -29.59 -4.90
CA ALA A 83 -12.70 -28.81 -6.14
C ALA A 83 -11.37 -28.74 -6.92
N GLN A 84 -11.46 -28.33 -8.18
CA GLN A 84 -10.30 -28.14 -9.04
C GLN A 84 -9.34 -27.11 -8.46
N THR A 85 -8.04 -27.42 -8.47
CA THR A 85 -7.00 -26.59 -7.86
C THR A 85 -6.58 -25.46 -8.76
N VAL A 86 -6.38 -24.28 -8.15
CA VAL A 86 -5.74 -23.10 -8.74
C VAL A 86 -4.58 -22.69 -7.85
N VAL A 87 -3.39 -22.55 -8.43
CA VAL A 87 -2.19 -22.13 -7.71
C VAL A 87 -2.14 -20.61 -7.63
N VAL A 88 -1.97 -20.08 -6.43
CA VAL A 88 -1.82 -18.64 -6.17
C VAL A 88 -0.44 -18.38 -5.58
N VAL A 89 0.43 -17.71 -6.31
CA VAL A 89 1.80 -17.40 -5.87
C VAL A 89 1.84 -16.03 -5.20
N GLY A 90 2.03 -16.03 -3.89
CA GLY A 90 2.07 -14.85 -3.02
C GLY A 90 0.79 -14.66 -2.20
N ALA A 91 0.97 -14.47 -0.88
CA ALA A 91 -0.11 -14.19 0.09
C ALA A 91 -0.28 -12.69 0.39
N GLY A 92 0.03 -11.82 -0.56
CA GLY A 92 -0.28 -10.39 -0.50
C GLY A 92 -1.77 -10.11 -0.78
N PRO A 93 -2.20 -8.83 -0.82
CA PRO A 93 -3.60 -8.49 -1.07
C PRO A 93 -4.16 -9.11 -2.34
N GLY A 94 -3.39 -9.12 -3.44
CA GLY A 94 -3.81 -9.77 -4.69
C GLY A 94 -4.10 -11.25 -4.52
N GLY A 95 -3.18 -11.99 -3.89
CA GLY A 95 -3.32 -13.44 -3.70
C GLY A 95 -4.41 -13.82 -2.70
N LEU A 96 -4.52 -13.13 -1.56
CA LEU A 96 -5.55 -13.43 -0.56
C LEU A 96 -6.97 -13.18 -1.09
N PHE A 97 -7.19 -12.07 -1.82
CA PHE A 97 -8.50 -11.80 -2.43
C PHE A 97 -8.78 -12.71 -3.62
N ALA A 98 -7.76 -13.11 -4.40
CA ALA A 98 -7.90 -14.14 -5.42
C ALA A 98 -8.34 -15.47 -4.78
N ALA A 99 -7.71 -15.90 -3.70
CA ALA A 99 -8.04 -17.14 -3.00
C ALA A 99 -9.48 -17.15 -2.45
N LEU A 100 -9.90 -16.06 -1.78
CA LEU A 100 -11.29 -15.94 -1.30
C LEU A 100 -12.29 -15.96 -2.48
N ARG A 101 -11.97 -15.28 -3.58
CA ARG A 101 -12.85 -15.25 -4.75
C ARG A 101 -12.93 -16.61 -5.46
N LEU A 102 -11.81 -17.36 -5.55
CA LEU A 102 -11.81 -18.73 -6.06
C LEU A 102 -12.76 -19.63 -5.26
N ILE A 103 -12.74 -19.53 -3.92
CA ILE A 103 -13.65 -20.29 -3.05
C ILE A 103 -15.11 -19.95 -3.35
N GLU A 104 -15.47 -18.67 -3.49
CA GLU A 104 -16.82 -18.25 -3.88
C GLU A 104 -17.25 -18.84 -5.24
N LEU A 105 -16.29 -19.06 -6.13
CA LEU A 105 -16.51 -19.60 -7.48
C LEU A 105 -16.42 -21.13 -7.53
N GLY A 106 -16.27 -21.80 -6.37
CA GLY A 106 -16.23 -23.27 -6.28
C GLY A 106 -14.90 -23.88 -6.69
N LEU A 107 -13.80 -23.13 -6.63
CA LEU A 107 -12.44 -23.57 -6.96
C LEU A 107 -11.57 -23.61 -5.70
N ARG A 108 -10.63 -24.57 -5.64
CA ARG A 108 -9.73 -24.76 -4.51
C ARG A 108 -8.44 -23.95 -4.68
N PRO A 109 -8.21 -22.87 -3.90
CA PRO A 109 -6.93 -22.16 -3.93
C PRO A 109 -5.85 -22.94 -3.17
N VAL A 110 -4.63 -22.99 -3.76
CA VAL A 110 -3.38 -23.35 -3.08
C VAL A 110 -2.48 -22.13 -3.11
N VAL A 111 -2.37 -21.45 -1.97
CA VAL A 111 -1.60 -20.21 -1.83
C VAL A 111 -0.19 -20.55 -1.36
N LEU A 112 0.82 -20.13 -2.13
CA LEU A 112 2.24 -20.36 -1.85
C LEU A 112 2.91 -19.02 -1.50
N GLU A 113 3.37 -18.88 -0.26
CA GLU A 113 4.04 -17.69 0.24
C GLU A 113 5.48 -18.01 0.63
N ARG A 114 6.44 -17.25 0.06
CA ARG A 114 7.87 -17.45 0.33
C ARG A 114 8.25 -17.12 1.78
N GLY A 115 7.56 -16.16 2.38
CA GLY A 115 7.82 -15.71 3.73
C GLY A 115 6.99 -16.43 4.78
N LYS A 116 7.09 -15.93 6.01
CA LYS A 116 6.40 -16.48 7.18
C LYS A 116 5.00 -15.87 7.35
N ASN A 117 4.19 -16.50 8.19
CA ASN A 117 2.91 -15.93 8.63
C ASN A 117 3.11 -14.61 9.40
N VAL A 118 2.04 -13.81 9.58
CA VAL A 118 2.13 -12.48 10.21
C VAL A 118 2.71 -12.50 11.63
N ASP A 119 2.50 -13.55 12.39
CA ASP A 119 2.99 -13.62 13.78
C ASP A 119 4.51 -13.85 13.81
N ASP A 120 5.03 -14.80 13.02
CA ASP A 120 6.46 -15.12 12.95
C ASP A 120 7.28 -14.06 12.22
N ARG A 121 6.71 -13.47 11.16
CA ARG A 121 7.32 -12.39 10.39
C ARG A 121 7.72 -11.18 11.26
N ARG A 122 6.99 -10.90 12.35
CA ARG A 122 7.34 -9.82 13.31
C ARG A 122 8.74 -9.92 13.87
N ARG A 123 9.23 -11.15 14.10
CA ARG A 123 10.59 -11.38 14.62
C ARG A 123 11.64 -10.98 13.59
N ASP A 124 11.40 -11.33 12.33
CA ASP A 124 12.32 -10.99 11.22
C ASP A 124 12.38 -9.47 11.02
N LEU A 125 11.22 -8.78 11.07
CA LEU A 125 11.18 -7.31 11.00
C LEU A 125 11.95 -6.64 12.14
N ALA A 126 11.87 -7.18 13.36
CA ALA A 126 12.61 -6.66 14.50
C ALA A 126 14.12 -6.82 14.35
N ARG A 127 14.59 -7.92 13.71
CA ARG A 127 16.02 -8.17 13.44
C ARG A 127 16.61 -7.17 12.46
N ILE A 128 15.85 -6.72 11.47
CA ILE A 128 16.31 -5.68 10.54
C ILE A 128 16.69 -4.41 11.32
N SER A 129 15.84 -3.99 12.26
CA SER A 129 16.04 -2.76 13.02
C SER A 129 17.10 -2.88 14.13
N ARG A 130 17.27 -4.06 14.72
CA ARG A 130 18.13 -4.26 15.90
C ARG A 130 19.49 -4.85 15.56
N GLU A 131 19.55 -5.71 14.55
CA GLU A 131 20.70 -6.54 14.23
C GLU A 131 21.26 -6.24 12.83
N ASN A 132 20.60 -5.38 12.04
CA ASN A 132 20.90 -5.13 10.61
C ASN A 132 20.82 -6.39 9.74
N ILE A 133 20.02 -7.39 10.14
CA ILE A 133 19.88 -8.67 9.42
C ILE A 133 18.55 -8.65 8.65
N VAL A 134 18.65 -8.77 7.33
CA VAL A 134 17.50 -8.88 6.42
C VAL A 134 17.36 -10.34 5.99
N ASP A 135 16.23 -10.95 6.32
CA ASP A 135 15.85 -12.26 5.79
C ASP A 135 15.26 -12.04 4.38
N GLU A 136 15.86 -12.65 3.35
CA GLU A 136 15.46 -12.47 1.95
C GLU A 136 14.07 -13.02 1.64
N ASN A 137 13.56 -13.93 2.44
CA ASN A 137 12.26 -14.54 2.26
C ASN A 137 11.20 -13.99 3.22
N SER A 138 11.59 -13.33 4.34
CA SER A 138 10.66 -12.82 5.35
C SER A 138 11.08 -11.43 5.85
N ASN A 139 10.44 -10.37 5.31
CA ASN A 139 10.81 -8.98 5.56
C ASN A 139 9.59 -8.06 5.34
N TYR A 140 9.78 -6.74 5.16
CA TYR A 140 8.66 -5.81 4.90
C TYR A 140 7.96 -6.02 3.56
N SER A 141 8.58 -6.70 2.60
CA SER A 141 8.00 -6.99 1.28
C SER A 141 7.38 -8.38 1.19
N PHE A 142 7.97 -9.37 1.84
CA PHE A 142 7.61 -10.78 1.77
C PHE A 142 7.09 -11.33 3.10
N GLY A 143 6.18 -12.28 3.01
CA GLY A 143 5.42 -12.86 4.09
C GLY A 143 3.93 -12.54 4.00
N GLU A 144 3.13 -13.19 4.82
CA GLU A 144 1.67 -13.08 4.83
C GLU A 144 1.19 -11.61 4.85
N GLY A 145 0.28 -11.28 3.93
CA GLY A 145 -0.22 -9.94 3.72
C GLY A 145 0.68 -9.03 2.88
N GLY A 146 1.86 -9.53 2.45
CA GLY A 146 2.81 -8.80 1.60
C GLY A 146 3.30 -7.49 2.23
N ALA A 147 3.68 -6.52 1.40
CA ALA A 147 4.10 -5.20 1.86
C ALA A 147 2.97 -4.40 2.55
N GLY A 148 1.71 -4.76 2.32
CA GLY A 148 0.54 -4.15 2.92
C GLY A 148 0.41 -4.40 4.42
N ALA A 149 0.79 -5.57 4.93
CA ALA A 149 0.56 -6.02 6.30
C ALA A 149 1.10 -5.07 7.37
N TYR A 150 2.27 -4.50 7.12
CA TYR A 150 2.97 -3.57 8.02
C TYR A 150 3.14 -2.19 7.37
N SER A 151 2.07 -1.65 6.80
CA SER A 151 1.97 -0.31 6.22
C SER A 151 0.96 0.54 7.00
N ASP A 152 0.65 1.75 6.53
CA ASP A 152 -0.51 2.53 7.04
C ASP A 152 -1.85 1.80 6.77
N GLY A 153 -1.86 0.84 5.86
CA GLY A 153 -3.08 0.12 5.50
C GLY A 153 -4.10 1.00 4.78
N LYS A 154 -3.65 1.92 3.92
CA LYS A 154 -4.52 2.77 3.12
C LYS A 154 -5.36 1.97 2.15
N LEU A 155 -6.66 2.26 2.16
CA LEU A 155 -7.65 1.59 1.33
C LEU A 155 -8.24 2.51 0.26
N TYR A 156 -7.71 3.72 0.11
CA TYR A 156 -8.13 4.64 -0.94
C TYR A 156 -7.50 4.29 -2.28
N THR A 157 -8.31 4.25 -3.34
CA THR A 157 -7.83 4.11 -4.72
C THR A 157 -8.57 5.06 -5.65
N ARG A 158 -7.89 5.58 -6.66
CA ARG A 158 -8.50 6.35 -7.76
C ARG A 158 -9.07 5.44 -8.85
N SER A 159 -8.70 4.17 -8.87
CA SER A 159 -9.06 3.22 -9.92
C SER A 159 -10.41 2.56 -9.65
N LYS A 160 -11.51 3.28 -9.86
CA LYS A 160 -12.87 2.75 -9.68
C LYS A 160 -13.36 1.87 -10.84
N LYS A 161 -12.69 1.91 -12.00
CA LYS A 161 -13.08 1.15 -13.21
C LYS A 161 -12.65 -0.32 -13.19
N ARG A 162 -11.82 -0.73 -12.21
CA ARG A 162 -11.19 -2.05 -12.18
C ARG A 162 -11.88 -3.07 -11.27
N GLY A 163 -12.99 -2.73 -10.66
CA GLY A 163 -13.72 -3.61 -9.74
C GLY A 163 -14.48 -2.81 -8.70
N SER A 164 -15.15 -3.49 -7.76
CA SER A 164 -15.91 -2.86 -6.68
C SER A 164 -15.01 -2.57 -5.49
N VAL A 165 -14.71 -1.29 -5.26
CA VAL A 165 -14.01 -0.83 -4.05
C VAL A 165 -14.82 -1.18 -2.80
N ASP A 166 -16.14 -0.97 -2.85
CA ASP A 166 -17.04 -1.22 -1.72
C ASP A 166 -16.99 -2.70 -1.29
N ARG A 167 -16.96 -3.63 -2.27
CA ARG A 167 -16.80 -5.06 -1.99
C ARG A 167 -15.50 -5.37 -1.23
N ILE A 168 -14.38 -4.82 -1.66
CA ILE A 168 -13.09 -5.03 -0.98
C ILE A 168 -13.12 -4.49 0.46
N LEU A 169 -13.72 -3.30 0.68
CA LEU A 169 -13.87 -2.72 2.01
C LEU A 169 -14.79 -3.57 2.89
N GLN A 170 -15.90 -4.07 2.34
CA GLN A 170 -16.84 -4.95 3.04
C GLN A 170 -16.17 -6.26 3.46
N ILE A 171 -15.36 -6.87 2.59
CA ILE A 171 -14.60 -8.08 2.92
C ILE A 171 -13.61 -7.80 4.06
N PHE A 172 -12.84 -6.69 4.01
CA PHE A 172 -11.98 -6.31 5.13
C PHE A 172 -12.77 -6.12 6.43
N ASN A 173 -13.93 -5.48 6.36
CA ASN A 173 -14.80 -5.29 7.52
C ASN A 173 -15.34 -6.62 8.05
N GLN A 174 -15.77 -7.53 7.18
CA GLN A 174 -16.22 -8.88 7.55
C GLN A 174 -15.13 -9.66 8.31
N PHE A 175 -13.86 -9.45 7.98
CA PHE A 175 -12.73 -10.08 8.65
C PHE A 175 -12.15 -9.26 9.81
N GLY A 176 -12.87 -8.25 10.30
CA GLY A 176 -12.58 -7.56 11.56
C GLY A 176 -11.97 -6.17 11.44
N ALA A 177 -11.90 -5.59 10.23
CA ALA A 177 -11.59 -4.17 10.11
C ALA A 177 -12.75 -3.30 10.61
N SER A 178 -12.43 -2.13 11.14
CA SER A 178 -13.45 -1.18 11.66
C SER A 178 -14.45 -0.78 10.59
N GLU A 179 -15.73 -0.59 10.97
CA GLU A 179 -16.77 -0.03 10.09
C GLU A 179 -16.43 1.36 9.54
N ASN A 180 -15.53 2.09 10.17
CA ASN A 180 -15.06 3.39 9.68
C ASN A 180 -14.50 3.31 8.26
N ILE A 181 -13.93 2.17 7.85
CA ILE A 181 -13.42 2.01 6.48
C ILE A 181 -14.52 2.06 5.42
N LEU A 182 -15.77 1.77 5.79
CA LEU A 182 -16.93 1.81 4.89
C LEU A 182 -17.48 3.22 4.70
N ILE A 183 -17.11 4.16 5.57
CA ILE A 183 -17.67 5.52 5.60
C ILE A 183 -16.67 6.63 5.33
N ASP A 184 -15.40 6.43 5.68
CA ASP A 184 -14.37 7.45 5.52
C ASP A 184 -13.95 7.62 4.06
N ALA A 185 -13.80 8.85 3.62
CA ALA A 185 -13.33 9.16 2.26
C ALA A 185 -11.88 8.70 2.01
N HIS A 186 -11.06 8.63 3.07
CA HIS A 186 -9.68 8.16 3.05
C HIS A 186 -9.50 7.04 4.09
N PRO A 187 -10.09 5.86 3.85
CA PRO A 187 -10.08 4.77 4.81
C PRO A 187 -8.69 4.17 4.99
N HIS A 188 -8.39 3.72 6.21
CA HIS A 188 -7.18 2.99 6.56
C HIS A 188 -7.45 2.01 7.71
N ILE A 189 -6.61 1.00 7.85
CA ILE A 189 -6.73 0.00 8.92
C ILE A 189 -5.64 0.21 9.99
N GLY A 190 -4.42 0.46 9.57
CA GLY A 190 -3.26 0.62 10.45
C GLY A 190 -2.46 -0.68 10.65
N SER A 191 -1.14 -0.51 10.84
CA SER A 191 -0.17 -1.60 10.98
C SER A 191 -0.36 -2.49 12.21
N ASP A 192 -1.09 -2.02 13.21
CA ASP A 192 -1.43 -2.74 14.44
C ASP A 192 -2.67 -3.63 14.30
N LYS A 193 -3.59 -3.32 13.38
CA LYS A 193 -4.86 -4.03 13.18
C LYS A 193 -4.85 -4.95 11.96
N LEU A 194 -4.19 -4.53 10.89
CA LEU A 194 -4.20 -5.25 9.62
C LEU A 194 -3.69 -6.71 9.73
N PRO A 195 -2.67 -7.06 10.53
CA PRO A 195 -2.24 -8.45 10.71
C PRO A 195 -3.34 -9.38 11.22
N ALA A 196 -4.21 -8.91 12.13
CA ALA A 196 -5.32 -9.72 12.65
C ALA A 196 -6.38 -9.97 11.58
N VAL A 197 -6.68 -8.98 10.75
CA VAL A 197 -7.61 -9.10 9.61
C VAL A 197 -7.09 -10.11 8.58
N ILE A 198 -5.81 -10.01 8.23
CA ILE A 198 -5.15 -10.94 7.29
C ILE A 198 -5.18 -12.38 7.82
N LYS A 199 -4.89 -12.56 9.11
CA LYS A 199 -4.98 -13.87 9.78
C LYS A 199 -6.40 -14.46 9.72
N ALA A 200 -7.43 -13.64 9.92
CA ALA A 200 -8.83 -14.08 9.80
C ALA A 200 -9.18 -14.50 8.36
N MET A 201 -8.70 -13.77 7.35
CA MET A 201 -8.86 -14.15 5.93
C MET A 201 -8.22 -15.52 5.65
N ARG A 202 -6.98 -15.74 6.09
CA ARG A 202 -6.30 -17.05 5.97
C ARG A 202 -7.11 -18.17 6.64
N GLN A 203 -7.58 -17.95 7.86
CA GLN A 203 -8.38 -18.94 8.59
C GLN A 203 -9.65 -19.32 7.82
N GLN A 204 -10.28 -18.36 7.14
CA GLN A 204 -11.42 -18.65 6.27
C GLN A 204 -11.01 -19.49 5.05
N ILE A 205 -9.90 -19.19 4.39
CA ILE A 205 -9.39 -19.98 3.26
C ILE A 205 -9.18 -21.43 3.68
N LEU A 206 -8.49 -21.65 4.81
CA LEU A 206 -8.25 -23.00 5.35
C LEU A 206 -9.55 -23.71 5.74
N LYS A 207 -10.47 -23.01 6.42
CA LYS A 207 -11.79 -23.55 6.82
C LYS A 207 -12.61 -24.01 5.62
N SER A 208 -12.47 -23.38 4.49
CA SER A 208 -13.16 -23.71 3.24
C SER A 208 -12.46 -24.80 2.41
N GLY A 209 -11.39 -25.44 2.93
CA GLY A 209 -10.67 -26.50 2.23
C GLY A 209 -9.59 -26.02 1.25
N GLY A 210 -9.31 -24.72 1.19
CA GLY A 210 -8.12 -24.19 0.53
C GLY A 210 -6.85 -24.53 1.31
N ASP A 211 -5.69 -24.28 0.70
CA ASP A 211 -4.36 -24.48 1.31
C ASP A 211 -3.57 -23.18 1.32
N VAL A 212 -2.79 -22.93 2.39
CA VAL A 212 -1.90 -21.78 2.51
C VAL A 212 -0.56 -22.23 3.09
N ARG A 213 0.47 -22.20 2.27
CA ARG A 213 1.82 -22.67 2.62
C ARG A 213 2.78 -21.51 2.75
N PHE A 214 3.43 -21.43 3.90
CA PHE A 214 4.48 -20.46 4.20
C PHE A 214 5.85 -21.08 4.00
N SER A 215 6.88 -20.23 3.91
CA SER A 215 8.26 -20.64 3.62
C SER A 215 8.35 -21.52 2.38
N THR A 216 7.47 -21.27 1.40
CA THR A 216 7.34 -22.01 0.15
C THR A 216 7.60 -21.06 -1.02
N ARG A 217 8.88 -20.98 -1.40
CA ARG A 217 9.34 -20.09 -2.47
C ARG A 217 9.21 -20.79 -3.81
N VAL A 218 8.42 -20.20 -4.71
CA VAL A 218 8.34 -20.64 -6.10
C VAL A 218 9.57 -20.15 -6.85
N THR A 219 10.26 -21.07 -7.52
CA THR A 219 11.50 -20.83 -8.27
C THR A 219 11.40 -21.17 -9.75
N GLY A 220 10.30 -21.84 -10.15
CA GLY A 220 10.08 -22.22 -11.55
C GLY A 220 8.60 -22.35 -11.90
N LEU A 221 8.33 -22.37 -13.20
CA LEU A 221 7.02 -22.69 -13.77
C LEU A 221 7.09 -24.05 -14.45
N LYS A 222 6.07 -24.89 -14.25
CA LYS A 222 5.90 -26.14 -15.01
C LYS A 222 5.26 -25.80 -16.34
N MET A 223 5.98 -26.08 -17.43
CA MET A 223 5.56 -25.74 -18.79
C MET A 223 5.17 -26.99 -19.56
N ASP A 224 4.08 -26.89 -20.32
CA ASP A 224 3.73 -27.79 -21.41
C ASP A 224 3.55 -26.98 -22.68
N GLY A 225 4.56 -26.97 -23.53
CA GLY A 225 4.64 -26.06 -24.67
C GLY A 225 4.58 -24.59 -24.27
N MET A 226 3.54 -23.89 -24.70
CA MET A 226 3.27 -22.49 -24.39
C MET A 226 2.27 -22.32 -23.21
N SER A 227 2.03 -23.37 -22.44
CA SER A 227 1.09 -23.35 -21.32
C SER A 227 1.81 -23.58 -19.99
N VAL A 228 1.48 -22.77 -18.99
CA VAL A 228 1.84 -23.03 -17.58
C VAL A 228 0.81 -23.98 -16.98
N ILE A 229 1.28 -25.13 -16.54
CA ILE A 229 0.47 -26.17 -15.91
C ILE A 229 0.71 -26.31 -14.41
N GLY A 230 1.59 -25.50 -13.84
CA GLY A 230 1.91 -25.52 -12.41
C GLY A 230 3.17 -24.74 -12.09
N VAL A 231 3.67 -24.96 -10.87
CA VAL A 231 4.89 -24.33 -10.35
C VAL A 231 5.81 -25.33 -9.69
N VAL A 232 7.11 -24.99 -9.62
CA VAL A 232 8.15 -25.70 -8.87
C VAL A 232 8.67 -24.80 -7.77
N CYS A 233 8.84 -25.35 -6.57
CA CYS A 233 9.35 -24.64 -5.41
C CYS A 233 10.83 -24.94 -5.14
N GLU A 234 11.48 -24.13 -4.29
CA GLU A 234 12.89 -24.23 -3.94
C GLU A 234 13.25 -25.56 -3.28
N ASP A 235 12.33 -26.15 -2.53
CA ASP A 235 12.47 -27.46 -1.88
C ASP A 235 12.19 -28.66 -2.82
N GLY A 236 11.92 -28.40 -4.10
CA GLY A 236 11.59 -29.40 -5.10
C GLY A 236 10.11 -29.81 -5.11
N SER A 237 9.27 -29.29 -4.23
CA SER A 237 7.83 -29.54 -4.28
C SER A 237 7.19 -28.91 -5.51
N GLU A 238 6.16 -29.56 -6.06
CA GLU A 238 5.45 -29.12 -7.25
C GLU A 238 3.95 -29.00 -6.96
N PHE A 239 3.31 -28.04 -7.61
CA PHE A 239 1.88 -27.81 -7.52
C PHE A 239 1.30 -27.60 -8.91
N ASP A 240 0.31 -28.43 -9.26
CA ASP A 240 -0.34 -28.40 -10.56
C ASP A 240 -1.59 -27.52 -10.57
N GLY A 241 -1.85 -26.90 -11.71
CA GLY A 241 -3.00 -26.05 -12.00
C GLY A 241 -2.63 -24.72 -12.65
N PRO A 242 -3.61 -23.96 -13.13
CA PRO A 242 -3.38 -22.60 -13.62
C PRO A 242 -2.83 -21.72 -12.49
N VAL A 243 -1.97 -20.74 -12.87
CA VAL A 243 -1.15 -19.98 -11.92
C VAL A 243 -1.55 -18.50 -11.89
N ILE A 244 -2.04 -18.02 -10.76
CA ILE A 244 -2.20 -16.59 -10.47
C ILE A 244 -0.91 -16.09 -9.83
N LEU A 245 -0.12 -15.29 -10.56
CA LEU A 245 1.18 -14.80 -10.15
C LEU A 245 1.05 -13.44 -9.43
N ALA A 246 0.87 -13.46 -8.10
CA ALA A 246 0.60 -12.30 -7.25
C ALA A 246 1.76 -11.95 -6.30
N THR A 247 3.01 -12.00 -6.78
CA THR A 247 4.26 -11.98 -6.01
C THR A 247 4.67 -10.60 -5.47
N GLY A 248 3.97 -9.53 -5.86
CA GLY A 248 4.35 -8.15 -5.54
C GLY A 248 5.58 -7.67 -6.33
N HIS A 249 5.87 -6.37 -6.24
CA HIS A 249 6.90 -5.74 -7.08
C HIS A 249 8.34 -5.86 -6.56
N SER A 250 8.55 -6.45 -5.37
CA SER A 250 9.88 -6.67 -4.80
C SER A 250 10.47 -8.06 -5.12
N ALA A 251 9.68 -8.96 -5.72
CA ALA A 251 10.11 -10.31 -6.10
C ALA A 251 10.94 -10.29 -7.40
N ARG A 252 12.15 -9.73 -7.32
CA ARG A 252 13.04 -9.53 -8.46
C ARG A 252 13.54 -10.83 -9.08
N ASP A 253 13.67 -11.86 -8.28
CA ASP A 253 13.97 -13.22 -8.71
C ASP A 253 12.89 -13.78 -9.65
N VAL A 254 11.62 -13.46 -9.44
CA VAL A 254 10.53 -13.86 -10.34
C VAL A 254 10.67 -13.19 -11.70
N TYR A 255 11.04 -11.91 -11.79
CA TYR A 255 11.27 -11.26 -13.08
C TYR A 255 12.46 -11.87 -13.84
N ARG A 256 13.54 -12.21 -13.14
CA ARG A 256 14.69 -12.92 -13.74
C ARG A 256 14.31 -14.33 -14.19
N MET A 257 13.48 -15.03 -13.41
CA MET A 257 12.95 -16.35 -13.79
C MET A 257 12.13 -16.26 -15.08
N LEU A 258 11.20 -15.28 -15.18
CA LEU A 258 10.38 -15.09 -16.39
C LEU A 258 11.25 -14.76 -17.61
N GLU A 259 12.21 -13.85 -17.46
CA GLU A 259 13.17 -13.53 -18.54
C GLU A 259 13.98 -14.75 -18.96
N GLY A 260 14.49 -15.53 -18.00
CA GLY A 260 15.25 -16.76 -18.26
C GLY A 260 14.43 -17.85 -18.97
N LEU A 261 13.10 -17.86 -18.80
CA LEU A 261 12.17 -18.73 -19.51
C LEU A 261 11.70 -18.13 -20.83
N ASN A 262 12.22 -16.99 -21.27
CA ASN A 262 11.77 -16.22 -22.44
C ASN A 262 10.27 -15.85 -22.39
N ILE A 263 9.71 -15.70 -21.19
CA ILE A 263 8.35 -15.17 -20.99
C ILE A 263 8.41 -13.65 -21.08
N GLU A 264 7.58 -13.06 -21.93
CA GLU A 264 7.62 -11.64 -22.24
C GLU A 264 7.35 -10.77 -21.01
N ILE A 265 8.25 -9.82 -20.75
CA ILE A 265 8.12 -8.77 -19.75
C ILE A 265 8.53 -7.43 -20.38
N GLU A 266 8.11 -6.32 -19.79
CA GLU A 266 8.38 -4.97 -20.28
C GLU A 266 9.03 -4.11 -19.19
N ALA A 267 10.02 -3.28 -19.54
CA ALA A 267 10.54 -2.26 -18.65
C ALA A 267 9.45 -1.22 -18.35
N LYS A 268 9.26 -0.89 -17.06
CA LYS A 268 8.21 0.03 -16.62
C LYS A 268 8.79 1.15 -15.77
N GLY A 269 8.37 2.40 -16.05
CA GLY A 269 8.73 3.57 -15.25
C GLY A 269 8.36 3.41 -13.76
N ILE A 270 9.21 3.96 -12.91
CA ILE A 270 9.09 3.98 -11.45
C ILE A 270 9.12 5.41 -10.92
N ALA A 271 9.00 5.58 -9.63
CA ALA A 271 9.36 6.82 -8.97
C ALA A 271 10.30 6.53 -7.80
N VAL A 272 11.31 7.35 -7.64
CA VAL A 272 12.35 7.18 -6.61
C VAL A 272 12.69 8.51 -5.96
N GLY A 273 13.15 8.47 -4.72
CA GLY A 273 13.52 9.67 -3.99
C GLY A 273 13.92 9.38 -2.56
N VAL A 274 13.37 10.16 -1.64
CA VAL A 274 13.71 10.12 -0.21
C VAL A 274 12.46 9.99 0.65
N ARG A 275 12.62 9.51 1.86
CA ARG A 275 11.58 9.58 2.89
C ARG A 275 11.73 10.88 3.66
N LEU A 276 10.70 11.71 3.65
CA LEU A 276 10.64 12.97 4.36
C LEU A 276 9.84 12.79 5.65
N GLU A 277 10.39 13.25 6.77
CA GLU A 277 9.74 13.23 8.08
C GLU A 277 9.66 14.64 8.66
N HIS A 278 8.46 15.00 9.12
CA HIS A 278 8.17 16.26 9.82
C HIS A 278 7.63 15.99 11.22
N PRO A 279 7.71 16.95 12.16
CA PRO A 279 6.84 16.93 13.35
C PRO A 279 5.36 16.94 12.93
N GLN A 280 4.57 15.99 13.45
CA GLN A 280 3.13 15.89 13.08
C GLN A 280 2.38 17.18 13.42
N LYS A 281 2.70 17.81 14.56
CA LYS A 281 2.08 19.07 14.97
C LYS A 281 2.24 20.17 13.91
N LEU A 282 3.41 20.27 13.29
CA LEU A 282 3.65 21.24 12.22
C LEU A 282 2.76 20.96 10.99
N ILE A 283 2.63 19.70 10.61
CA ILE A 283 1.74 19.32 9.50
C ILE A 283 0.28 19.59 9.85
N ASP A 284 -0.14 19.28 11.08
CA ASP A 284 -1.50 19.61 11.56
C ASP A 284 -1.77 21.13 11.49
N GLN A 285 -0.81 21.96 11.91
CA GLN A 285 -0.93 23.42 11.83
C GLN A 285 -1.08 23.92 10.39
N ILE A 286 -0.26 23.39 9.47
CA ILE A 286 -0.29 23.79 8.05
C ILE A 286 -1.62 23.36 7.40
N GLN A 287 -2.02 22.10 7.59
CA GLN A 287 -3.18 21.53 6.89
C GLN A 287 -4.53 21.96 7.47
N TYR A 288 -4.59 22.22 8.77
CA TYR A 288 -5.81 22.68 9.45
C TYR A 288 -5.86 24.17 9.70
N HIS A 289 -4.86 24.92 9.24
CA HIS A 289 -4.80 26.39 9.34
C HIS A 289 -4.96 26.90 10.78
N SER A 290 -4.40 26.17 11.76
CA SER A 290 -4.54 26.44 13.19
C SER A 290 -3.20 26.38 13.91
N SER A 291 -2.88 27.41 14.71
CA SER A 291 -1.68 27.42 15.56
C SER A 291 -1.65 26.25 16.57
N GLU A 292 -2.84 25.78 16.99
CA GLU A 292 -2.98 24.65 17.94
C GLU A 292 -2.87 23.29 17.26
N GLY A 293 -2.86 23.24 15.92
CA GLY A 293 -2.87 22.02 15.12
C GLY A 293 -4.27 21.40 15.03
N ARG A 294 -4.37 20.07 15.12
CA ARG A 294 -5.62 19.31 14.88
C ARG A 294 -6.64 19.37 16.02
N GLY A 295 -6.24 19.79 17.22
CA GLY A 295 -7.11 19.73 18.38
C GLY A 295 -7.53 18.30 18.75
N GLU A 296 -8.69 18.18 19.41
CA GLU A 296 -9.22 16.91 19.93
C GLU A 296 -10.00 16.09 18.88
N TRP A 297 -10.63 16.77 17.90
CA TRP A 297 -11.66 16.17 17.03
C TRP A 297 -11.22 15.83 15.61
N LEU A 298 -10.02 16.24 15.21
CA LEU A 298 -9.48 15.97 13.89
C LEU A 298 -8.42 14.88 13.95
N PRO A 299 -8.32 14.00 12.93
CA PRO A 299 -7.25 13.03 12.84
C PRO A 299 -5.90 13.71 12.54
N ALA A 300 -4.81 12.97 12.66
CA ALA A 300 -3.50 13.42 12.19
C ALA A 300 -3.57 13.82 10.72
N ALA A 301 -3.14 15.04 10.41
CA ALA A 301 -3.18 15.56 9.05
C ALA A 301 -2.15 14.90 8.14
N GLU A 302 -2.54 14.66 6.90
CA GLU A 302 -1.63 14.25 5.83
C GLU A 302 -1.45 15.39 4.83
N TYR A 303 -0.32 15.43 4.13
CA TYR A 303 -0.12 16.35 3.02
C TYR A 303 -0.05 15.59 1.69
N SER A 304 -0.56 16.20 0.64
CA SER A 304 -0.55 15.62 -0.71
C SER A 304 -0.07 16.67 -1.69
N PHE A 305 1.20 16.61 -2.03
CA PHE A 305 1.82 17.56 -2.95
C PHE A 305 2.19 16.89 -4.25
N VAL A 306 2.03 17.64 -5.34
CA VAL A 306 2.45 17.24 -6.68
C VAL A 306 2.87 18.49 -7.45
N THR A 307 3.95 18.38 -8.19
CA THR A 307 4.40 19.41 -9.14
C THR A 307 5.12 18.75 -10.32
N GLN A 308 5.40 19.55 -11.34
CA GLN A 308 6.24 19.17 -12.46
C GLN A 308 7.57 19.92 -12.38
N VAL A 309 8.67 19.21 -12.61
CA VAL A 309 10.02 19.75 -12.72
C VAL A 309 10.69 19.08 -13.91
N ASP A 310 11.12 19.88 -14.88
CA ASP A 310 11.80 19.42 -16.11
C ASP A 310 11.07 18.25 -16.80
N GLY A 311 9.75 18.39 -16.94
CA GLY A 311 8.90 17.39 -17.61
C GLY A 311 8.68 16.08 -16.83
N ARG A 312 9.08 16.02 -15.56
CA ARG A 312 8.86 14.85 -14.68
C ARG A 312 8.06 15.22 -13.43
N GLY A 313 7.18 14.32 -13.01
CA GLY A 313 6.41 14.48 -11.79
C GLY A 313 7.31 14.42 -10.55
N VAL A 314 7.10 15.36 -9.62
CA VAL A 314 7.66 15.32 -8.25
C VAL A 314 6.49 15.36 -7.30
N TYR A 315 6.37 14.36 -6.43
CA TYR A 315 5.15 14.21 -5.62
C TYR A 315 5.36 13.43 -4.32
N SER A 316 4.40 13.63 -3.39
CA SER A 316 4.32 12.86 -2.16
C SER A 316 3.71 11.49 -2.43
N PHE A 317 4.34 10.45 -1.90
CA PHE A 317 3.96 9.05 -2.05
C PHE A 317 3.89 8.37 -0.69
N CYS A 318 2.97 7.42 -0.51
CA CYS A 318 2.83 6.62 0.72
C CYS A 318 2.91 7.46 2.00
N ARG A 319 1.99 8.40 2.16
CA ARG A 319 1.92 9.33 3.29
C ARG A 319 1.48 8.61 4.55
N CYS A 320 2.23 8.76 5.62
CA CYS A 320 1.99 8.11 6.91
C CYS A 320 1.87 9.16 8.03
N PRO A 321 0.68 9.80 8.17
CA PRO A 321 0.44 10.74 9.27
C PRO A 321 0.44 9.99 10.60
N GLY A 322 0.98 10.63 11.65
CA GLY A 322 1.13 10.02 12.97
C GLY A 322 1.84 8.66 12.91
N GLY A 323 2.79 8.51 11.99
CA GLY A 323 3.45 7.26 11.69
C GLY A 323 4.95 7.26 12.02
N ILE A 324 5.63 6.25 11.54
CA ILE A 324 7.09 6.06 11.70
C ILE A 324 7.72 5.64 10.38
N ILE A 325 9.01 5.89 10.23
CA ILE A 325 9.82 5.37 9.12
C ILE A 325 10.38 3.99 9.51
N VAL A 326 10.41 3.07 8.55
CA VAL A 326 10.88 1.70 8.74
C VAL A 326 11.92 1.31 7.70
N PRO A 327 12.88 0.41 8.04
CA PRO A 327 13.78 -0.18 7.07
C PRO A 327 13.04 -1.21 6.22
N ALA A 328 13.03 -1.05 4.89
CA ALA A 328 12.23 -1.84 3.98
C ALA A 328 13.07 -2.61 2.94
N ALA A 329 14.35 -2.85 3.23
CA ALA A 329 15.19 -3.72 2.41
C ALA A 329 14.61 -5.14 2.34
N SER A 330 14.72 -5.79 1.19
CA SER A 330 14.25 -7.16 0.97
C SER A 330 15.38 -8.15 0.65
N GLY A 331 16.61 -7.70 0.69
CA GLY A 331 17.79 -8.52 0.48
C GLY A 331 19.03 -7.89 1.12
N PRO A 332 20.14 -8.62 1.15
CA PRO A 332 21.42 -8.11 1.65
C PRO A 332 21.94 -6.98 0.76
N ASN A 333 22.81 -6.18 1.32
CA ASN A 333 23.48 -5.07 0.61
C ASN A 333 22.51 -4.04 0.00
N GLN A 334 21.33 -3.88 0.60
CA GLN A 334 20.32 -2.91 0.22
C GLN A 334 19.93 -2.07 1.43
N LEU A 335 19.69 -0.78 1.21
CA LEU A 335 19.01 0.09 2.16
C LEU A 335 17.85 0.77 1.46
N VAL A 336 16.67 0.51 1.96
CA VAL A 336 15.40 1.09 1.49
C VAL A 336 14.62 1.51 2.70
N VAL A 337 14.01 2.68 2.63
CA VAL A 337 13.12 3.18 3.69
C VAL A 337 11.68 3.27 3.20
N ASN A 338 10.76 3.01 4.09
CA ASN A 338 9.33 3.17 3.86
C ASN A 338 8.67 3.71 5.13
N GLY A 339 7.36 3.87 5.15
CA GLY A 339 6.63 4.34 6.32
C GLY A 339 5.44 3.46 6.67
N MET A 340 5.07 3.49 7.94
CA MET A 340 3.85 2.87 8.44
C MET A 340 3.18 3.74 9.49
N SER A 341 1.87 3.56 9.71
CA SER A 341 1.15 4.21 10.78
C SER A 341 0.28 3.20 11.53
N PRO A 342 0.15 3.32 12.86
CA PRO A 342 -0.84 2.57 13.61
C PRO A 342 -2.26 3.12 13.31
N SER A 343 -3.27 2.37 13.68
CA SER A 343 -4.68 2.72 13.43
C SER A 343 -5.10 4.08 14.03
N ASN A 344 -4.51 4.44 15.18
CA ASN A 344 -4.76 5.71 15.85
C ASN A 344 -3.93 6.89 15.31
N ARG A 345 -2.93 6.64 14.45
CA ARG A 345 -2.02 7.68 13.91
C ARG A 345 -1.47 8.61 15.00
N GLY A 346 -1.06 8.01 16.11
CA GLY A 346 -0.71 8.72 17.35
C GLY A 346 0.77 9.08 17.52
N SER A 347 1.63 8.77 16.56
CA SER A 347 3.05 9.17 16.63
C SER A 347 3.19 10.70 16.50
N ARG A 348 4.31 11.20 17.03
CA ARG A 348 4.66 12.63 16.93
C ARG A 348 5.17 13.06 15.55
N TRP A 349 5.31 12.14 14.60
CA TRP A 349 5.83 12.41 13.27
C TRP A 349 4.80 12.16 12.17
N ALA A 350 4.91 12.95 11.11
CA ALA A 350 4.28 12.73 9.82
C ALA A 350 5.37 12.41 8.81
N ASN A 351 5.24 11.32 8.06
CA ASN A 351 6.24 11.02 7.03
C ASN A 351 5.60 10.69 5.67
N SER A 352 6.37 10.87 4.61
CA SER A 352 5.96 10.58 3.25
C SER A 352 7.18 10.32 2.37
N GLY A 353 7.09 9.39 1.44
CA GLY A 353 7.99 9.37 0.31
C GLY A 353 7.84 10.65 -0.50
N MET A 354 8.96 11.25 -0.88
CA MET A 354 9.02 12.40 -1.79
C MET A 354 9.83 11.94 -2.99
N VAL A 355 9.16 11.74 -4.11
CA VAL A 355 9.70 10.96 -5.22
C VAL A 355 9.61 11.71 -6.54
N VAL A 356 10.49 11.34 -7.45
CA VAL A 356 10.60 11.84 -8.82
C VAL A 356 10.23 10.71 -9.76
N GLU A 357 9.38 10.99 -10.73
CA GLU A 357 9.08 10.08 -11.85
C GLU A 357 10.34 9.80 -12.66
N ILE A 358 10.65 8.52 -12.85
CA ILE A 358 11.76 8.05 -13.70
C ILE A 358 11.17 7.10 -14.75
N ARG A 359 11.40 7.43 -16.00
CA ARG A 359 10.97 6.63 -17.14
C ARG A 359 12.11 5.82 -17.72
N PRO A 360 11.83 4.77 -18.53
CA PRO A 360 12.89 3.98 -19.16
C PRO A 360 13.90 4.78 -20.01
N GLU A 361 13.49 5.91 -20.57
CA GLU A 361 14.36 6.81 -21.32
C GLU A 361 15.24 7.73 -20.46
N ASP A 362 14.97 7.81 -19.16
CA ASP A 362 15.76 8.63 -18.22
C ASP A 362 16.95 7.85 -17.62
N VAL A 363 17.00 6.54 -17.84
CA VAL A 363 18.04 5.66 -17.28
C VAL A 363 19.17 5.54 -18.27
N ASP A 364 20.41 5.71 -17.78
CA ASP A 364 21.63 5.77 -18.58
C ASP A 364 21.81 4.57 -19.50
N GLU A 365 22.55 4.76 -20.61
CA GLU A 365 22.82 3.71 -21.60
C GLU A 365 23.51 2.49 -21.01
N GLU A 366 24.27 2.64 -19.91
CA GLU A 366 24.91 1.52 -19.23
C GLU A 366 23.92 0.44 -18.77
N TYR A 367 22.65 0.81 -18.53
CA TYR A 367 21.59 -0.12 -18.16
C TYR A 367 20.92 -0.80 -19.38
N ALA A 368 21.23 -0.39 -20.61
CA ALA A 368 20.67 -0.99 -21.84
C ALA A 368 20.98 -2.49 -21.93
N LYS A 369 22.15 -2.92 -21.42
CA LYS A 369 22.57 -4.34 -21.37
C LYS A 369 21.60 -5.25 -20.59
N TYR A 370 20.75 -4.69 -19.71
CA TYR A 370 19.77 -5.43 -18.93
C TYR A 370 18.41 -5.58 -19.66
N GLY A 371 18.27 -5.08 -20.88
CA GLY A 371 17.04 -5.22 -21.68
C GLY A 371 15.79 -4.76 -20.93
N ASN A 372 14.81 -5.64 -20.79
CA ASN A 372 13.55 -5.35 -20.10
C ASN A 372 13.70 -5.21 -18.57
N LEU A 373 14.80 -5.67 -18.00
CA LEU A 373 15.12 -5.51 -16.57
C LEU A 373 15.88 -4.21 -16.24
N LYS A 374 16.14 -3.32 -17.20
CA LYS A 374 16.95 -2.12 -16.99
C LYS A 374 16.46 -1.22 -15.84
N MET A 375 15.15 -1.05 -15.69
CA MET A 375 14.58 -0.25 -14.60
C MET A 375 14.75 -0.93 -13.23
N MET A 376 14.72 -2.26 -13.20
CA MET A 376 15.01 -3.04 -12.00
C MET A 376 16.48 -2.94 -11.61
N ALA A 377 17.40 -3.04 -12.56
CA ALA A 377 18.84 -2.90 -12.33
C ALA A 377 19.17 -1.49 -11.79
N PHE A 378 18.60 -0.44 -12.38
CA PHE A 378 18.75 0.93 -11.88
C PHE A 378 18.26 1.07 -10.42
N GLN A 379 17.11 0.46 -10.10
CA GLN A 379 16.56 0.48 -8.74
C GLN A 379 17.48 -0.28 -7.75
N GLU A 380 18.03 -1.42 -8.16
CA GLU A 380 18.97 -2.21 -7.34
C GLU A 380 20.26 -1.45 -7.07
N ASP A 381 20.81 -0.78 -8.07
CA ASP A 381 22.05 0.01 -7.93
C ASP A 381 21.85 1.21 -7.01
N LEU A 382 20.69 1.89 -7.10
CA LEU A 382 20.36 2.98 -6.18
C LEU A 382 20.23 2.51 -4.73
N GLU A 383 19.60 1.36 -4.50
CA GLU A 383 19.46 0.76 -3.16
C GLU A 383 20.82 0.30 -2.60
N ARG A 384 21.69 -0.24 -3.44
CA ARG A 384 23.06 -0.62 -3.10
C ARG A 384 23.91 0.60 -2.78
N LEU A 385 23.86 1.64 -3.63
CA LEU A 385 24.54 2.91 -3.37
C LEU A 385 24.13 3.50 -2.02
N CYS A 386 22.84 3.49 -1.70
CA CYS A 386 22.34 3.94 -0.41
C CYS A 386 22.91 3.12 0.75
N TYR A 387 23.01 1.80 0.61
CA TYR A 387 23.60 0.91 1.61
C TYR A 387 25.11 1.17 1.81
N GLU A 388 25.84 1.42 0.73
CA GLU A 388 27.26 1.80 0.78
C GLU A 388 27.47 3.14 1.50
N GLN A 389 26.65 4.15 1.19
CA GLN A 389 26.66 5.44 1.87
C GLN A 389 26.27 5.35 3.36
N ALA A 390 25.53 4.30 3.74
CA ALA A 390 25.17 3.98 5.12
C ALA A 390 26.24 3.15 5.86
N GLY A 391 27.44 3.04 5.31
CA GLY A 391 28.53 2.23 5.90
C GLY A 391 28.19 0.74 5.96
N LYS A 392 27.39 0.25 5.02
CA LYS A 392 26.94 -1.15 4.90
C LYS A 392 26.12 -1.63 6.09
N THR A 393 25.27 -0.76 6.60
CA THR A 393 24.31 -1.04 7.69
C THR A 393 22.93 -0.55 7.30
N GLN A 394 21.95 -0.77 8.20
CA GLN A 394 20.62 -0.15 8.07
C GLN A 394 20.54 1.23 8.75
N ASN A 395 21.65 1.78 9.24
CA ASN A 395 21.75 3.15 9.76
C ASN A 395 21.77 4.13 8.59
N ALA A 396 20.64 4.77 8.31
CA ALA A 396 20.43 5.49 7.05
C ALA A 396 21.10 6.87 7.01
N GLY A 397 21.64 7.21 5.85
CA GLY A 397 22.09 8.58 5.58
C GLY A 397 20.93 9.57 5.59
N ALA A 398 21.11 10.71 6.26
CA ALA A 398 20.06 11.71 6.42
C ALA A 398 20.59 13.14 6.27
N GLN A 399 19.70 14.06 5.86
CA GLN A 399 20.01 15.47 5.70
C GLN A 399 18.79 16.33 6.08
N ARG A 400 18.99 17.46 6.75
CA ARG A 400 17.91 18.40 7.02
C ARG A 400 17.31 18.92 5.69
N MET A 401 16.00 19.05 5.63
CA MET A 401 15.28 19.39 4.39
C MET A 401 15.79 20.68 3.75
N ARG A 402 15.96 21.75 4.54
CA ARG A 402 16.42 23.05 4.01
C ARG A 402 17.88 22.98 3.57
N ASP A 403 18.74 22.27 4.32
CA ASP A 403 20.15 22.08 3.96
C ASP A 403 20.29 21.31 2.65
N PHE A 404 19.47 20.27 2.44
CA PHE A 404 19.40 19.56 1.17
C PHE A 404 19.02 20.49 0.01
N VAL A 405 17.98 21.31 0.20
CA VAL A 405 17.49 22.25 -0.83
C VAL A 405 18.52 23.31 -1.16
N GLU A 406 19.30 23.77 -0.19
CA GLU A 406 20.33 24.79 -0.34
C GLU A 406 21.72 24.21 -0.68
N GLY A 407 21.85 22.89 -0.75
CA GLY A 407 23.11 22.20 -1.08
C GLY A 407 24.17 22.31 0.02
N ARG A 408 23.76 22.34 1.29
CA ARG A 408 24.64 22.45 2.46
C ARG A 408 24.71 21.14 3.24
N ALA A 409 25.82 20.90 3.93
CA ALA A 409 25.90 19.82 4.90
C ALA A 409 25.05 20.15 6.14
N SER A 410 24.37 19.15 6.70
CA SER A 410 23.73 19.27 7.99
C SER A 410 24.77 19.01 9.09
N VAL A 411 24.91 19.95 10.01
CA VAL A 411 25.87 19.83 11.13
C VAL A 411 25.35 18.86 12.17
N ASP A 412 24.04 18.84 12.38
CA ASP A 412 23.31 17.97 13.30
C ASP A 412 22.01 17.48 12.63
N LEU A 413 21.39 16.50 13.26
CA LEU A 413 20.12 15.95 12.78
C LEU A 413 19.07 15.99 13.90
N PRO A 414 17.79 16.28 13.56
CA PRO A 414 16.71 16.21 14.53
C PRO A 414 16.44 14.75 14.94
N ARG A 415 15.68 14.57 16.01
CA ARG A 415 15.16 13.23 16.36
C ARG A 415 14.29 12.70 15.25
N THR A 416 14.35 11.38 15.03
CA THR A 416 13.58 10.67 14.01
C THR A 416 12.83 9.49 14.60
N SER A 417 11.84 9.00 13.86
CA SER A 417 11.15 7.74 14.15
C SER A 417 11.90 6.50 13.65
N TYR A 418 12.93 6.67 12.82
CA TYR A 418 13.65 5.56 12.17
C TYR A 418 14.53 4.80 13.18
N ALA A 419 14.07 3.61 13.57
CA ALA A 419 14.65 2.83 14.66
C ALA A 419 16.11 2.37 14.45
N PRO A 420 16.58 2.00 13.23
CA PRO A 420 17.97 1.62 13.03
C PRO A 420 18.98 2.75 13.26
N GLY A 421 18.50 4.01 13.33
CA GLY A 421 19.35 5.18 13.48
C GLY A 421 19.69 5.86 12.16
N ILE A 422 20.21 7.08 12.28
CA ILE A 422 20.59 7.92 11.14
C ILE A 422 21.94 8.58 11.39
N HIS A 423 22.62 8.96 10.31
CA HIS A 423 23.85 9.76 10.37
C HIS A 423 23.81 10.89 9.34
N PRO A 424 24.51 12.02 9.56
CA PRO A 424 24.61 13.08 8.57
C PRO A 424 25.21 12.57 7.26
N SER A 425 24.50 12.83 6.16
CA SER A 425 24.94 12.40 4.83
C SER A 425 24.55 13.45 3.79
N ARG A 426 25.36 13.61 2.77
CA ARG A 426 25.14 14.57 1.67
C ARG A 426 24.26 13.95 0.59
N LEU A 427 22.95 13.71 0.92
CA LEU A 427 21.96 13.22 -0.04
C LEU A 427 21.95 14.05 -1.34
N ASP A 428 22.14 15.35 -1.22
CA ASP A 428 22.21 16.29 -2.34
C ASP A 428 23.44 16.07 -3.26
N LYS A 429 24.40 15.24 -2.85
CA LYS A 429 25.62 14.95 -3.63
C LYS A 429 25.65 13.58 -4.23
N TRP A 430 25.19 12.56 -3.50
CA TRP A 430 25.30 11.18 -3.97
C TRP A 430 24.04 10.63 -4.64
N LEU A 431 22.86 11.23 -4.38
CA LEU A 431 21.70 10.89 -5.20
C LEU A 431 21.97 11.23 -6.67
N PRO A 432 21.51 10.42 -7.63
CA PRO A 432 21.58 10.76 -9.05
C PRO A 432 21.09 12.17 -9.29
N GLU A 433 21.87 12.94 -10.06
CA GLU A 433 21.68 14.40 -10.23
C GLU A 433 20.24 14.75 -10.65
N GLN A 434 19.70 13.97 -11.57
CA GLN A 434 18.32 14.13 -12.05
C GLN A 434 17.26 13.94 -10.97
N ILE A 435 17.53 13.16 -9.93
CA ILE A 435 16.64 12.96 -8.78
C ILE A 435 16.84 14.10 -7.78
N GLY A 436 18.08 14.34 -7.37
CA GLY A 436 18.43 15.35 -6.37
C GLY A 436 17.97 16.75 -6.75
N LYS A 437 18.27 17.21 -7.98
CA LYS A 437 17.89 18.54 -8.47
C LYS A 437 16.37 18.70 -8.58
N ARG A 438 15.66 17.70 -9.07
CA ARG A 438 14.19 17.76 -9.17
C ARG A 438 13.52 17.79 -7.81
N LEU A 439 14.02 17.02 -6.82
CA LEU A 439 13.55 17.09 -5.44
C LEU A 439 13.78 18.48 -4.84
N GLN A 440 14.98 19.07 -5.00
CA GLN A 440 15.28 20.42 -4.51
C GLN A 440 14.31 21.47 -5.06
N GLN A 441 14.05 21.46 -6.37
CA GLN A 441 13.11 22.36 -7.01
C GLN A 441 11.66 22.09 -6.56
N GLY A 442 11.27 20.83 -6.46
CA GLY A 442 9.96 20.40 -5.96
C GLY A 442 9.71 20.91 -4.54
N PHE A 443 10.67 20.77 -3.63
CA PHE A 443 10.57 21.26 -2.25
C PHE A 443 10.45 22.79 -2.17
N ARG A 444 11.16 23.54 -3.01
CA ARG A 444 10.98 25.00 -3.11
C ARG A 444 9.54 25.35 -3.52
N LYS A 445 9.02 24.68 -4.54
CA LYS A 445 7.64 24.89 -4.99
C LYS A 445 6.63 24.51 -3.90
N PHE A 446 6.80 23.40 -3.19
CA PHE A 446 5.92 23.01 -2.09
C PHE A 446 5.98 24.02 -0.94
N GLY A 447 7.15 24.51 -0.58
CA GLY A 447 7.33 25.55 0.42
C GLY A 447 6.66 26.89 0.07
N SER A 448 6.49 27.22 -1.21
CA SER A 448 5.86 28.46 -1.65
C SER A 448 4.34 28.48 -1.40
N PHE A 449 3.65 27.36 -1.52
CA PHE A 449 2.21 27.28 -1.28
C PHE A 449 1.82 26.62 0.06
N ALA A 450 2.75 25.94 0.72
CA ALA A 450 2.56 25.39 2.06
C ALA A 450 3.56 26.05 3.03
N ARG A 451 3.21 27.24 3.50
CA ARG A 451 4.10 28.03 4.38
C ARG A 451 4.47 27.23 5.64
N GLY A 452 5.78 27.14 5.91
CA GLY A 452 6.33 26.36 7.02
C GLY A 452 6.71 24.92 6.67
N PHE A 453 6.31 24.39 5.51
CA PHE A 453 6.66 23.03 5.07
C PHE A 453 8.18 22.88 4.83
N LEU A 454 8.80 23.85 4.14
CA LEU A 454 10.26 23.86 3.95
C LEU A 454 10.94 24.36 5.24
N THR A 455 11.46 23.46 6.04
CA THR A 455 12.01 23.72 7.37
C THR A 455 13.19 22.81 7.70
N ASN A 456 14.03 23.23 8.66
CA ASN A 456 15.09 22.40 9.24
C ASN A 456 14.61 21.51 10.41
N GLU A 457 13.35 21.60 10.80
CA GLU A 457 12.73 20.61 11.68
C GLU A 457 12.42 19.29 10.95
N ALA A 458 12.37 19.33 9.61
CA ALA A 458 12.16 18.19 8.75
C ALA A 458 13.49 17.55 8.32
N ILE A 459 13.44 16.22 8.15
CA ILE A 459 14.59 15.42 7.77
C ILE A 459 14.27 14.56 6.54
N LEU A 460 15.24 14.43 5.66
CA LEU A 460 15.25 13.51 4.53
C LEU A 460 16.09 12.30 4.87
N ILE A 461 15.59 11.11 4.59
CA ILE A 461 16.28 9.83 4.78
C ILE A 461 16.28 9.09 3.42
N GLY A 462 17.42 8.66 2.96
CA GLY A 462 17.58 7.90 1.71
C GLY A 462 17.37 6.41 1.96
N VAL A 463 16.87 5.65 1.01
CA VAL A 463 16.22 5.98 -0.25
C VAL A 463 14.80 5.38 -0.28
N GLU A 464 13.83 6.11 -0.81
CA GLU A 464 12.52 5.58 -1.16
C GLU A 464 12.53 5.15 -2.63
N SER A 465 12.59 3.85 -2.92
CA SER A 465 12.76 3.33 -4.28
C SER A 465 11.62 2.43 -4.73
N ARG A 466 10.80 1.92 -3.80
CA ARG A 466 9.82 0.87 -4.08
C ARG A 466 8.39 1.40 -4.16
N THR A 467 8.17 2.34 -5.07
CA THR A 467 6.87 2.98 -5.28
C THR A 467 5.96 2.19 -6.23
N SER A 468 6.55 1.47 -7.16
CA SER A 468 5.84 0.64 -8.14
C SER A 468 6.78 -0.40 -8.74
N SER A 469 6.19 -1.38 -9.44
CA SER A 469 6.98 -2.38 -10.17
C SER A 469 7.87 -1.72 -11.24
N PRO A 470 9.16 -2.08 -11.31
CA PRO A 470 10.04 -1.67 -12.40
C PRO A 470 9.81 -2.46 -13.70
N VAL A 471 8.95 -3.47 -13.64
CA VAL A 471 8.63 -4.39 -14.73
C VAL A 471 7.10 -4.48 -14.88
N ARG A 472 6.64 -4.65 -16.10
CA ARG A 472 5.27 -5.09 -16.40
C ARG A 472 5.35 -6.51 -16.97
N ILE A 473 4.44 -7.38 -16.53
CA ILE A 473 4.20 -8.69 -17.11
C ILE A 473 2.94 -8.54 -17.96
N PRO A 474 3.04 -8.46 -19.30
CA PRO A 474 1.91 -8.12 -20.16
C PRO A 474 0.86 -9.23 -20.14
N ARG A 475 -0.41 -8.83 -20.13
CA ARG A 475 -1.55 -9.74 -20.14
C ARG A 475 -2.70 -9.16 -20.96
N ASP A 476 -3.56 -9.99 -21.47
CA ASP A 476 -4.81 -9.58 -22.09
C ASP A 476 -5.75 -8.95 -21.04
N ARG A 477 -6.52 -7.96 -21.46
CA ARG A 477 -7.37 -7.18 -20.53
C ARG A 477 -8.67 -7.88 -20.13
N GLU A 478 -9.14 -8.80 -20.95
CA GLU A 478 -10.41 -9.50 -20.75
C GLU A 478 -10.19 -10.86 -20.12
N THR A 479 -9.25 -11.63 -20.64
CA THR A 479 -8.93 -12.97 -20.18
C THR A 479 -7.98 -12.98 -18.99
N MET A 480 -7.29 -11.87 -18.72
CA MET A 480 -6.26 -11.72 -17.68
C MET A 480 -5.05 -12.68 -17.85
N VAL A 481 -5.02 -13.47 -18.91
CA VAL A 481 -3.94 -14.40 -19.26
C VAL A 481 -2.75 -13.62 -19.83
N HIS A 482 -1.54 -14.08 -19.59
CA HIS A 482 -0.33 -13.55 -20.23
C HIS A 482 -0.48 -13.61 -21.77
N ILE A 483 0.00 -12.56 -22.49
CA ILE A 483 -0.27 -12.39 -23.93
C ILE A 483 0.23 -13.53 -24.83
N ARG A 484 1.15 -14.37 -24.34
CA ARG A 484 1.74 -15.50 -25.10
C ARG A 484 1.72 -16.83 -24.36
N ILE A 485 1.43 -16.83 -23.09
CA ILE A 485 1.54 -18.04 -22.24
C ILE A 485 0.20 -18.32 -21.61
N ASP A 486 -0.42 -19.42 -21.99
CA ASP A 486 -1.66 -19.88 -21.39
C ASP A 486 -1.46 -20.36 -19.96
N GLY A 487 -2.51 -20.33 -19.15
CA GLY A 487 -2.46 -20.79 -17.75
C GLY A 487 -1.69 -19.88 -16.78
N LEU A 488 -1.06 -18.80 -17.27
CA LEU A 488 -0.38 -17.80 -16.45
C LEU A 488 -1.20 -16.52 -16.34
N TYR A 489 -1.57 -16.13 -15.11
CA TYR A 489 -2.37 -14.94 -14.80
C TYR A 489 -1.53 -13.93 -13.99
N PRO A 490 -0.83 -12.99 -14.66
CA PRO A 490 -0.07 -11.94 -13.97
C PRO A 490 -1.00 -11.04 -13.16
N CYS A 491 -0.74 -10.89 -11.85
CA CYS A 491 -1.67 -10.26 -10.92
C CYS A 491 -1.01 -9.15 -10.08
N GLY A 492 -1.74 -8.09 -9.85
CA GLY A 492 -1.46 -7.08 -8.83
C GLY A 492 -0.31 -6.14 -9.15
N GLU A 493 0.41 -5.72 -8.11
CA GLU A 493 1.52 -4.78 -8.23
C GLU A 493 2.73 -5.40 -8.93
N GLY A 494 3.02 -6.68 -8.69
CA GLY A 494 4.13 -7.39 -9.32
C GLY A 494 4.00 -7.44 -10.83
N ALA A 495 2.78 -7.62 -11.33
CA ALA A 495 2.51 -7.57 -12.76
C ALA A 495 2.44 -6.15 -13.34
N GLY A 496 2.55 -5.10 -12.53
CA GLY A 496 2.53 -3.70 -12.96
C GLY A 496 1.14 -3.10 -13.19
N TYR A 497 0.07 -3.73 -12.67
CA TYR A 497 -1.32 -3.29 -12.88
C TYR A 497 -2.00 -2.68 -11.66
N ALA A 498 -1.42 -2.81 -10.46
CA ALA A 498 -1.93 -2.22 -9.23
C ALA A 498 -0.89 -1.28 -8.60
N GLY A 499 -1.30 -0.49 -7.61
CA GLY A 499 -0.43 0.43 -6.88
C GLY A 499 -0.93 0.66 -5.45
N GLY A 500 -1.43 -0.41 -4.78
CA GLY A 500 -1.90 -0.38 -3.40
C GLY A 500 -2.87 -1.50 -3.08
N ILE A 501 -3.19 -1.66 -1.80
CA ILE A 501 -3.94 -2.79 -1.24
C ILE A 501 -5.25 -3.06 -2.00
N VAL A 502 -6.12 -2.05 -2.12
CA VAL A 502 -7.45 -2.23 -2.75
C VAL A 502 -7.34 -2.54 -4.24
N SER A 503 -6.44 -1.87 -4.97
CA SER A 503 -6.26 -2.13 -6.39
C SER A 503 -5.67 -3.51 -6.67
N ALA A 504 -4.77 -4.00 -5.80
CA ALA A 504 -4.23 -5.35 -5.90
C ALA A 504 -5.30 -6.41 -5.56
N ALA A 505 -6.12 -6.16 -4.53
CA ALA A 505 -7.25 -7.00 -4.16
C ALA A 505 -8.28 -7.15 -5.30
N MET A 506 -8.70 -6.03 -5.89
CA MET A 506 -9.61 -6.04 -7.05
C MET A 506 -9.02 -6.79 -8.25
N ASP A 507 -7.71 -6.66 -8.45
CA ASP A 507 -7.02 -7.34 -9.54
C ASP A 507 -6.94 -8.85 -9.29
N GLY A 508 -6.74 -9.26 -8.03
CA GLY A 508 -6.78 -10.65 -7.61
C GLY A 508 -8.15 -11.30 -7.83
N GLU A 509 -9.24 -10.61 -7.47
CA GLU A 509 -10.60 -11.11 -7.75
C GLU A 509 -10.84 -11.30 -9.26
N LYS A 510 -10.39 -10.35 -10.09
CA LYS A 510 -10.51 -10.47 -11.56
C LYS A 510 -9.73 -11.64 -12.14
N CYS A 511 -8.50 -11.87 -11.67
CA CYS A 511 -7.74 -13.04 -12.09
C CYS A 511 -8.46 -14.33 -11.71
N ALA A 512 -9.03 -14.42 -10.50
CA ALA A 512 -9.81 -15.57 -10.06
C ALA A 512 -11.07 -15.79 -10.92
N GLU A 513 -11.80 -14.73 -11.27
CA GLU A 513 -12.96 -14.77 -12.15
C GLU A 513 -12.58 -15.25 -13.57
N ALA A 514 -11.45 -14.80 -14.08
CA ALA A 514 -10.94 -15.20 -15.39
C ALA A 514 -10.54 -16.68 -15.41
N VAL A 515 -9.84 -17.18 -14.38
CA VAL A 515 -9.52 -18.60 -14.23
C VAL A 515 -10.80 -19.43 -14.17
N ALA A 516 -11.77 -19.04 -13.34
CA ALA A 516 -13.03 -19.77 -13.18
C ALA A 516 -13.82 -19.85 -14.50
N LYS A 517 -13.82 -18.77 -15.26
CA LYS A 517 -14.47 -18.75 -16.59
C LYS A 517 -13.81 -19.74 -17.57
N LEU A 518 -12.48 -19.86 -17.54
CA LEU A 518 -11.76 -20.80 -18.41
C LEU A 518 -12.03 -22.26 -17.99
N LEU A 519 -12.04 -22.55 -16.68
CA LEU A 519 -12.19 -23.92 -16.18
C LEU A 519 -13.63 -24.44 -16.24
N ASN A 520 -14.63 -23.56 -16.35
CA ASN A 520 -16.05 -23.90 -16.43
C ASN A 520 -16.58 -23.95 -17.88
N ASN A 521 -15.74 -23.60 -18.89
CA ASN A 521 -16.03 -23.75 -20.31
C ASN A 521 -15.40 -25.02 -20.86
#